data_2a5fea6abc02341bdb43530271b0b4a2
#
_entry.id   2a5fea6abc02341bdb43530271b0b4a2
#
_cell.length_a   1.000
_cell.length_b   1.000
_cell.length_c   1.000
_cell.angle_alpha   90.00
_cell.angle_beta   90.00
_cell.angle_gamma   90.00
#
_symmetry.space_group_name_H-M   'P 1'
#
loop_
_entity.id
_entity.type
_entity.pdbx_description
1 polymer ?
#
loop_
_entity_poly.entity_id
_entity_poly.type
_entity_poly.pdbx_seq_one_letter_code
_entity_poly.pdbx_strand_id
1 'polypeptide(L)'
;MSEPNSATSHQPITPRLRRGAAKWAKLLLAALIFIIAVGELAPYVLNLDRYRNEIASLLSEQTGRSVRLGKLRAQFLPRLGFVVETAQIGNPQGFPSGNLVSADEIRATIAFWPLLRRHIEINSLELVRPRISLVENAQGEFNYFFASAPDAESVSEAGAAPTDFSFSLTGIANVRLTDAEIQLGKIEPAGAVTLDLDAQHLNANLSSITLSPLDLQHWQGEANLQGLQAALSEWPQPIAFLSGLLNLDAGHLKADFSADLGAAGDLRGTVLVNDVENPVAQFDFQSNQLALDAIPTGALPGPAAARPAGPAGDPSQLPAASKLVAQGKLRVQRVRWQTYTAGPLTAELRLFNDRAELWPFTLGIYGGVVQATARVDRVAAPQRFSANIQARTLDVGRMLDDSPSLKGKLYGVAEFDFQAFGSLEAAWRKSLAGTGTFSVRDGHLPGVNLSSAPATAADLNSSPSPTPFRRIAGDAAIAGQRFTSRKIHIDAPSGIVDLQGSLGFDGAINYQGQISFPGGATPSGSNATEGIAGYLNAILRNAAGKLVVPFTLRGTLAQPQVLPSQAASARR
;
A
#
# COMPACT_ATOMS: atom_id res chain seq x y z
N MET A 1 85.74 39.46 -36.59
CA MET A 1 86.46 39.60 -35.31
C MET A 1 85.59 38.89 -34.29
N SER A 2 85.86 37.67 -34.20
CA SER A 2 86.39 36.76 -33.19
C SER A 2 85.41 36.51 -32.02
N GLU A 3 84.66 35.44 -32.15
CA GLU A 3 84.11 34.67 -30.99
C GLU A 3 85.22 34.09 -30.15
N PRO A 4 84.90 33.71 -28.92
CA PRO A 4 85.02 32.31 -28.64
C PRO A 4 83.84 31.70 -27.88
N ASN A 5 83.54 30.58 -28.35
CA ASN A 5 82.75 29.45 -27.90
C ASN A 5 83.19 28.95 -26.50
N SER A 6 82.24 28.80 -25.54
CA SER A 6 82.46 28.07 -24.30
C SER A 6 81.38 27.01 -24.14
N ALA A 7 81.82 25.77 -24.43
CA ALA A 7 81.06 24.58 -24.21
C ALA A 7 80.90 24.28 -22.73
N THR A 8 79.65 24.28 -22.21
CA THR A 8 79.35 23.84 -20.85
C THR A 8 79.03 22.33 -20.88
N SER A 9 79.90 21.56 -20.30
CA SER A 9 79.73 20.12 -20.10
C SER A 9 78.69 19.80 -19.01
N HIS A 10 77.55 19.25 -19.40
CA HIS A 10 76.61 18.67 -18.46
C HIS A 10 77.10 17.32 -17.96
N GLN A 11 77.50 17.26 -16.68
CA GLN A 11 77.73 16.02 -15.97
C GLN A 11 76.36 15.45 -15.51
N PRO A 12 76.04 14.17 -15.68
CA PRO A 12 74.87 13.54 -15.14
C PRO A 12 74.98 13.40 -13.63
N ILE A 13 74.03 14.00 -12.90
CA ILE A 13 73.88 13.85 -11.44
C ILE A 13 73.26 12.47 -11.20
N THR A 14 74.04 11.47 -10.87
CA THR A 14 73.56 10.20 -10.34
C THR A 14 73.07 10.40 -8.90
N PRO A 15 71.79 10.08 -8.55
CA PRO A 15 71.34 10.16 -7.18
C PRO A 15 72.00 9.06 -6.36
N ARG A 16 72.90 9.43 -5.48
CA ARG A 16 73.42 8.54 -4.45
C ARG A 16 72.29 8.21 -3.49
N LEU A 17 71.58 7.10 -3.71
CA LEU A 17 70.69 6.49 -2.75
C LEU A 17 71.44 6.22 -1.47
N ARG A 18 71.10 6.96 -0.42
CA ARG A 18 71.67 6.86 0.93
C ARG A 18 71.58 5.40 1.40
N ARG A 19 72.65 4.71 1.57
CA ARG A 19 72.77 3.31 2.11
C ARG A 19 72.04 3.12 3.45
N GLY A 20 71.64 4.20 4.14
CA GLY A 20 70.80 4.18 5.33
C GLY A 20 69.30 3.89 5.02
N ALA A 21 68.75 4.42 3.95
CA ALA A 21 67.32 4.24 3.61
C ALA A 21 66.97 2.75 3.30
N ALA A 22 67.90 2.01 2.68
CA ALA A 22 67.73 0.58 2.42
C ALA A 22 67.73 -0.29 3.68
N LYS A 23 68.48 0.11 4.72
CA LYS A 23 68.46 -0.58 6.01
C LYS A 23 67.16 -0.33 6.76
N TRP A 24 66.69 0.91 6.78
CA TRP A 24 65.38 1.27 7.38
C TRP A 24 64.22 0.62 6.63
N ALA A 25 64.24 0.57 5.29
CA ALA A 25 63.23 -0.12 4.50
C ALA A 25 63.19 -1.64 4.79
N LYS A 26 64.35 -2.29 4.95
CA LYS A 26 64.42 -3.72 5.35
C LYS A 26 63.93 -3.94 6.78
N LEU A 27 64.23 -3.04 7.72
CA LEU A 27 63.73 -3.10 9.09
C LEU A 27 62.25 -2.89 9.16
N LEU A 28 61.71 -1.93 8.42
CA LEU A 28 60.26 -1.70 8.31
C LEU A 28 59.54 -2.89 7.66
N LEU A 29 60.11 -3.46 6.61
CA LEU A 29 59.55 -4.66 5.98
C LEU A 29 59.60 -5.87 6.94
N ALA A 30 60.69 -6.08 7.66
CA ALA A 30 60.82 -7.14 8.66
C ALA A 30 59.85 -6.94 9.84
N ALA A 31 59.68 -5.70 10.31
CA ALA A 31 58.69 -5.36 11.32
C ALA A 31 57.25 -5.58 10.81
N LEU A 32 56.98 -5.22 9.57
CA LEU A 32 55.69 -5.48 8.93
C LEU A 32 55.36 -6.97 8.80
N ILE A 33 56.38 -7.76 8.34
CA ILE A 33 56.26 -9.23 8.25
C ILE A 33 56.05 -9.83 9.65
N PHE A 34 56.78 -9.33 10.65
CA PHE A 34 56.63 -9.78 12.03
C PHE A 34 55.25 -9.47 12.59
N ILE A 35 54.71 -8.25 12.36
CA ILE A 35 53.36 -7.85 12.75
C ILE A 35 52.31 -8.73 12.07
N ILE A 36 52.48 -9.01 10.77
CA ILE A 36 51.58 -9.90 10.03
C ILE A 36 51.67 -11.33 10.59
N ALA A 37 52.89 -11.85 10.82
CA ALA A 37 53.09 -13.19 11.36
C ALA A 37 52.52 -13.34 12.79
N VAL A 38 52.71 -12.34 13.64
CA VAL A 38 52.09 -12.30 14.98
C VAL A 38 50.57 -12.21 14.87
N GLY A 39 50.04 -11.36 13.97
CA GLY A 39 48.60 -11.23 13.75
C GLY A 39 47.96 -12.52 13.25
N GLU A 40 48.64 -13.29 12.39
CA GLU A 40 48.17 -14.58 11.88
C GLU A 40 48.29 -15.72 12.90
N LEU A 41 49.34 -15.71 13.73
CA LEU A 41 49.61 -16.76 14.72
C LEU A 41 48.90 -16.55 16.06
N ALA A 42 48.63 -15.29 16.44
CA ALA A 42 48.04 -14.96 17.73
C ALA A 42 46.63 -15.61 17.94
N PRO A 43 45.75 -15.73 16.95
CA PRO A 43 44.46 -16.42 17.10
C PRO A 43 44.61 -17.90 17.49
N TYR A 44 45.68 -18.56 17.07
CA TYR A 44 45.94 -19.97 17.39
C TYR A 44 46.49 -20.18 18.79
N VAL A 45 47.15 -19.14 19.35
CA VAL A 45 47.73 -19.19 20.70
C VAL A 45 46.73 -18.73 21.76
N LEU A 46 45.84 -17.75 21.42
CA LEU A 46 44.83 -17.20 22.32
C LEU A 46 43.51 -17.96 22.19
N ASN A 47 43.32 -18.97 23.02
CA ASN A 47 42.08 -19.72 23.07
C ASN A 47 41.01 -18.91 23.81
N LEU A 48 40.33 -17.97 23.08
CA LEU A 48 39.22 -17.20 23.63
C LEU A 48 37.95 -18.05 23.81
N ASP A 49 37.85 -19.19 23.15
CA ASP A 49 36.66 -20.05 23.22
C ASP A 49 36.39 -20.58 24.65
N ARG A 50 37.42 -20.64 25.49
CA ARG A 50 37.25 -21.02 26.91
C ARG A 50 36.35 -20.07 27.70
N TYR A 51 36.27 -18.79 27.32
CA TYR A 51 35.44 -17.76 27.96
C TYR A 51 34.01 -17.69 27.38
N ARG A 52 33.72 -18.47 26.36
CA ARG A 52 32.44 -18.46 25.66
C ARG A 52 31.23 -18.58 26.61
N ASN A 53 31.27 -19.57 27.51
CA ASN A 53 30.17 -19.84 28.43
C ASN A 53 30.02 -18.71 29.48
N GLU A 54 31.12 -18.14 29.94
CA GLU A 54 31.11 -17.02 30.89
C GLU A 54 30.54 -15.76 30.25
N ILE A 55 30.93 -15.45 29.00
CA ILE A 55 30.37 -14.33 28.24
C ILE A 55 28.88 -14.56 27.97
N ALA A 56 28.46 -15.78 27.59
CA ALA A 56 27.07 -16.11 27.35
C ALA A 56 26.22 -15.98 28.63
N SER A 57 26.76 -16.37 29.82
CA SER A 57 26.03 -16.18 31.09
C SER A 57 25.89 -14.71 31.46
N LEU A 58 26.97 -13.92 31.35
CA LEU A 58 26.95 -12.49 31.61
C LEU A 58 25.92 -11.76 30.72
N LEU A 59 25.92 -12.07 29.41
CA LEU A 59 24.95 -11.51 28.49
C LEU A 59 23.51 -11.97 28.82
N SER A 60 23.35 -13.22 29.27
CA SER A 60 22.04 -13.75 29.67
C SER A 60 21.51 -13.04 30.92
N GLU A 61 22.38 -12.76 31.89
CA GLU A 61 22.03 -12.00 33.09
C GLU A 61 21.65 -10.55 32.78
N GLN A 62 22.44 -9.88 31.92
CA GLN A 62 22.19 -8.49 31.53
C GLN A 62 20.93 -8.32 30.68
N THR A 63 20.63 -9.28 29.82
CA THR A 63 19.48 -9.21 28.91
C THR A 63 18.21 -9.85 29.49
N GLY A 64 18.34 -10.63 30.57
CA GLY A 64 17.23 -11.45 31.11
C GLY A 64 16.79 -12.56 30.16
N ARG A 65 17.65 -12.99 29.20
CA ARG A 65 17.31 -13.92 28.13
C ARG A 65 18.36 -15.00 27.98
N SER A 66 17.96 -16.14 27.41
CA SER A 66 18.93 -17.18 27.09
C SER A 66 19.81 -16.73 25.91
N VAL A 67 21.12 -16.56 26.15
CA VAL A 67 22.11 -16.25 25.12
C VAL A 67 22.96 -17.50 24.88
N ARG A 68 23.12 -17.87 23.61
CA ARG A 68 23.99 -18.96 23.16
C ARG A 68 24.96 -18.42 22.16
N LEU A 69 26.27 -18.71 22.37
CA LEU A 69 27.34 -18.32 21.48
C LEU A 69 28.02 -19.56 20.93
N GLY A 70 28.34 -19.56 19.65
CA GLY A 70 29.19 -20.54 19.02
C GLY A 70 30.68 -20.30 19.34
N LYS A 71 31.59 -20.79 18.50
CA LYS A 71 33.03 -20.64 18.72
C LYS A 71 33.46 -19.18 18.71
N LEU A 72 34.29 -18.82 19.68
CA LEU A 72 34.85 -17.49 19.81
C LEU A 72 36.31 -17.49 19.37
N ARG A 73 36.64 -16.66 18.37
CA ARG A 73 37.97 -16.49 17.83
C ARG A 73 38.48 -15.06 17.96
N ALA A 74 39.73 -14.87 18.31
CA ALA A 74 40.37 -13.56 18.24
C ALA A 74 40.68 -13.21 16.78
N GLN A 75 40.51 -11.94 16.42
CA GLN A 75 40.92 -11.37 15.15
C GLN A 75 41.91 -10.23 15.42
N PHE A 76 43.06 -10.24 14.79
CA PHE A 76 44.09 -9.21 14.98
C PHE A 76 44.26 -8.32 13.74
N LEU A 77 44.01 -8.88 12.56
CA LEU A 77 44.12 -8.17 11.29
C LEU A 77 42.81 -8.30 10.49
N PRO A 78 42.39 -7.28 9.75
CA PRO A 78 42.99 -5.95 9.64
C PRO A 78 42.71 -5.04 10.85
N ARG A 79 41.81 -5.43 11.74
CA ARG A 79 41.43 -4.71 12.97
C ARG A 79 41.38 -5.67 14.14
N LEU A 80 41.75 -5.16 15.31
CA LEU A 80 41.65 -5.91 16.54
C LEU A 80 40.21 -6.16 16.91
N GLY A 81 39.87 -7.41 17.23
CA GLY A 81 38.49 -7.77 17.57
C GLY A 81 38.32 -9.26 17.87
N PHE A 82 37.06 -9.68 17.82
CA PHE A 82 36.71 -11.09 17.92
C PHE A 82 35.57 -11.43 16.95
N VAL A 83 35.54 -12.70 16.58
CA VAL A 83 34.51 -13.30 15.74
C VAL A 83 33.83 -14.39 16.52
N VAL A 84 32.50 -14.34 16.59
CA VAL A 84 31.65 -15.37 17.18
C VAL A 84 30.94 -16.09 16.03
N GLU A 85 31.20 -17.39 15.89
CA GLU A 85 30.44 -18.24 14.97
C GLU A 85 29.10 -18.56 15.63
N THR A 86 28.03 -18.24 14.98
CA THR A 86 26.64 -18.41 15.46
C THR A 86 26.39 -17.74 16.83
N ALA A 87 25.42 -16.85 16.85
CA ALA A 87 24.90 -16.26 18.09
C ALA A 87 23.38 -16.34 18.10
N GLN A 88 22.82 -16.62 19.25
CA GLN A 88 21.37 -16.75 19.41
C GLN A 88 20.94 -16.10 20.71
N ILE A 89 19.89 -15.28 20.65
CA ILE A 89 19.20 -14.68 21.79
C ILE A 89 17.78 -15.23 21.75
N GLY A 90 17.40 -15.96 22.80
CA GLY A 90 16.08 -16.58 22.91
C GLY A 90 14.97 -15.59 23.16
N ASN A 91 13.73 -16.00 22.88
CA ASN A 91 12.53 -15.27 23.24
C ASN A 91 12.36 -15.20 24.77
N PRO A 92 11.67 -14.18 25.30
CA PRO A 92 11.32 -14.11 26.72
C PRO A 92 10.28 -15.17 27.09
N GLN A 93 10.08 -15.35 28.40
CA GLN A 93 9.00 -16.20 28.92
C GLN A 93 7.65 -15.66 28.46
N GLY A 94 6.72 -16.55 28.11
CA GLY A 94 5.41 -16.17 27.57
C GLY A 94 5.34 -16.08 26.05
N PHE A 95 6.46 -16.22 25.36
CA PHE A 95 6.54 -16.31 23.89
C PHE A 95 6.91 -17.71 23.41
N PRO A 96 6.59 -18.07 22.16
CA PRO A 96 6.93 -19.38 21.59
C PRO A 96 8.42 -19.68 21.73
N SER A 97 8.76 -20.97 21.86
CA SER A 97 10.13 -21.43 21.82
C SER A 97 10.79 -21.03 20.50
N GLY A 98 11.89 -20.28 20.57
CA GLY A 98 12.62 -19.77 19.41
C GLY A 98 13.59 -18.66 19.80
N ASN A 99 14.17 -18.06 18.79
CA ASN A 99 15.13 -16.97 18.95
C ASN A 99 14.49 -15.63 18.55
N LEU A 100 14.67 -14.61 19.37
CA LEU A 100 14.42 -13.23 19.00
C LEU A 100 15.41 -12.78 17.94
N VAL A 101 16.69 -13.10 18.16
CA VAL A 101 17.78 -12.80 17.23
C VAL A 101 18.65 -14.02 17.09
N SER A 102 19.00 -14.37 15.85
CA SER A 102 20.08 -15.31 15.57
C SER A 102 20.96 -14.73 14.46
N ALA A 103 22.26 -14.98 14.48
CA ALA A 103 23.20 -14.58 13.45
C ALA A 103 24.16 -15.72 13.14
N ASP A 104 24.54 -15.87 11.87
CA ASP A 104 25.50 -16.87 11.46
C ASP A 104 26.91 -16.50 11.92
N GLU A 105 27.22 -15.21 11.98
CA GLU A 105 28.50 -14.71 12.45
C GLU A 105 28.33 -13.30 13.03
N ILE A 106 29.00 -13.04 14.13
CA ILE A 106 29.14 -11.70 14.71
C ILE A 106 30.63 -11.33 14.70
N ARG A 107 30.99 -10.22 14.08
CA ARG A 107 32.31 -9.62 14.09
C ARG A 107 32.31 -8.37 14.94
N ALA A 108 33.06 -8.36 16.02
CA ALA A 108 33.21 -7.18 16.85
C ALA A 108 34.62 -6.61 16.72
N THR A 109 34.74 -5.32 16.51
CA THR A 109 36.03 -4.62 16.56
C THR A 109 36.16 -3.86 17.87
N ILE A 110 37.36 -3.95 18.48
CA ILE A 110 37.63 -3.43 19.80
C ILE A 110 38.62 -2.26 19.71
N ALA A 111 38.44 -1.26 20.57
CA ALA A 111 39.39 -0.17 20.70
C ALA A 111 40.70 -0.67 21.37
N PHE A 112 41.85 -0.44 20.72
CA PHE A 112 43.14 -0.90 21.20
C PHE A 112 43.59 -0.23 22.51
N TRP A 113 43.42 1.09 22.63
CA TRP A 113 43.87 1.86 23.80
C TRP A 113 43.11 1.56 25.09
N PRO A 114 41.80 1.43 25.13
CA PRO A 114 41.04 0.97 26.29
C PRO A 114 41.44 -0.43 26.75
N LEU A 115 41.71 -1.34 25.79
CA LEU A 115 42.12 -2.71 26.09
C LEU A 115 43.43 -2.78 26.90
N LEU A 116 44.41 -1.89 26.64
CA LEU A 116 45.61 -1.78 27.45
C LEU A 116 45.34 -1.39 28.91
N ARG A 117 44.19 -0.75 29.17
CA ARG A 117 43.73 -0.39 30.52
C ARG A 117 42.78 -1.44 31.11
N ARG A 118 42.72 -2.63 30.50
CA ARG A 118 41.79 -3.72 30.87
C ARG A 118 40.31 -3.35 30.73
N HIS A 119 39.98 -2.40 29.86
CA HIS A 119 38.63 -2.00 29.55
C HIS A 119 38.33 -2.39 28.10
N ILE A 120 37.22 -3.17 27.88
CA ILE A 120 36.78 -3.61 26.56
C ILE A 120 35.76 -2.63 26.07
N GLU A 121 36.10 -1.91 25.02
CA GLU A 121 35.20 -0.98 24.31
C GLU A 121 35.00 -1.48 22.88
N ILE A 122 33.72 -1.72 22.50
CA ILE A 122 33.36 -2.21 21.17
C ILE A 122 33.14 -1.00 20.26
N ASN A 123 33.96 -0.85 19.22
CA ASN A 123 33.86 0.21 18.24
C ASN A 123 32.81 -0.09 17.17
N SER A 124 32.74 -1.33 16.70
CA SER A 124 31.74 -1.73 15.72
C SER A 124 31.37 -3.19 15.90
N LEU A 125 30.11 -3.46 15.58
CA LEU A 125 29.52 -4.79 15.57
C LEU A 125 28.97 -5.05 14.17
N GLU A 126 29.42 -6.11 13.50
CA GLU A 126 28.85 -6.57 12.24
C GLU A 126 28.14 -7.90 12.49
N LEU A 127 26.85 -7.94 12.13
CA LEU A 127 26.04 -9.16 12.15
C LEU A 127 25.88 -9.64 10.71
N VAL A 128 26.32 -10.86 10.45
CA VAL A 128 26.23 -11.49 9.13
C VAL A 128 25.05 -12.45 9.14
N ARG A 129 24.15 -12.27 8.18
CA ARG A 129 22.87 -12.99 8.05
C ARG A 129 22.10 -13.09 9.37
N PRO A 130 21.89 -11.96 10.06
CA PRO A 130 21.06 -11.99 11.25
C PRO A 130 19.61 -12.24 10.86
N ARG A 131 18.92 -13.09 11.63
CA ARG A 131 17.47 -13.27 11.58
C ARG A 131 16.88 -12.68 12.84
N ILE A 132 16.00 -11.71 12.68
CA ILE A 132 15.34 -10.96 13.76
C ILE A 132 13.86 -11.28 13.68
N SER A 133 13.33 -11.97 14.68
CA SER A 133 11.91 -12.36 14.73
C SER A 133 11.19 -11.55 15.79
N LEU A 134 10.38 -10.60 15.36
CA LEU A 134 9.57 -9.72 16.20
C LEU A 134 8.13 -10.25 16.23
N VAL A 135 7.69 -10.68 17.40
CA VAL A 135 6.38 -11.33 17.57
C VAL A 135 5.56 -10.61 18.62
N GLU A 136 4.31 -10.30 18.30
CA GLU A 136 3.31 -9.73 19.20
C GLU A 136 2.50 -10.86 19.85
N ASN A 137 2.31 -10.82 21.17
CA ASN A 137 1.47 -11.78 21.88
C ASN A 137 -0.02 -11.35 21.86
N ALA A 138 -0.90 -12.20 22.38
CA ALA A 138 -2.34 -11.92 22.45
C ALA A 138 -2.70 -10.70 23.34
N GLN A 139 -1.80 -10.23 24.17
CA GLN A 139 -1.93 -9.05 25.01
C GLN A 139 -1.48 -7.76 24.32
N GLY A 140 -0.91 -7.85 23.11
CA GLY A 140 -0.35 -6.72 22.37
C GLY A 140 1.07 -6.36 22.80
N GLU A 141 1.78 -7.26 23.49
CA GLU A 141 3.16 -7.07 23.90
C GLU A 141 4.10 -7.70 22.88
N PHE A 142 5.21 -7.04 22.59
CA PHE A 142 6.22 -7.54 21.67
C PHE A 142 7.36 -8.24 22.40
N ASN A 143 7.91 -9.28 21.78
CA ASN A 143 9.02 -10.06 22.33
C ASN A 143 10.34 -9.28 22.45
N TYR A 144 10.46 -8.07 21.90
CA TYR A 144 11.66 -7.23 21.97
C TYR A 144 11.69 -6.27 23.17
N PHE A 145 10.59 -6.11 23.94
CA PHE A 145 10.64 -5.33 25.17
C PHE A 145 11.57 -6.01 26.16
N PHE A 146 12.68 -5.39 26.44
CA PHE A 146 13.56 -5.77 27.54
C PHE A 146 12.91 -5.22 28.82
N ALA A 147 12.46 -6.11 29.70
CA ALA A 147 12.16 -5.69 31.06
C ALA A 147 13.43 -5.03 31.60
N SER A 148 13.35 -3.78 32.04
CA SER A 148 14.47 -3.12 32.71
C SER A 148 14.95 -4.09 33.79
N ALA A 149 16.25 -4.42 33.77
CA ALA A 149 16.84 -5.17 34.86
C ALA A 149 16.45 -4.43 36.16
N PRO A 150 16.00 -5.11 37.19
CA PRO A 150 15.71 -4.47 38.47
C PRO A 150 16.94 -3.68 38.87
N ASP A 151 16.72 -2.41 39.23
CA ASP A 151 17.71 -1.38 39.51
C ASP A 151 19.07 -1.94 39.96
N ALA A 152 20.12 -1.71 39.13
CA ALA A 152 21.48 -2.18 39.39
C ALA A 152 22.13 -1.54 40.64
N GLU A 153 21.36 -0.88 41.50
CA GLU A 153 21.85 -0.29 42.77
C GLU A 153 21.92 -1.29 43.94
N SER A 154 21.47 -2.53 43.77
CA SER A 154 21.44 -3.48 44.93
C SER A 154 22.24 -4.77 44.76
N VAL A 155 23.09 -4.90 43.76
CA VAL A 155 23.99 -6.08 43.62
C VAL A 155 25.46 -5.64 43.66
N SER A 156 25.81 -4.93 44.71
CA SER A 156 27.18 -4.82 45.17
C SER A 156 27.27 -5.64 46.46
N GLU A 157 28.07 -6.71 46.40
CA GLU A 157 28.43 -7.63 47.46
C GLU A 157 27.72 -9.00 47.49
N ALA A 158 28.02 -9.84 46.50
CA ALA A 158 28.10 -11.28 46.76
C ALA A 158 28.97 -11.95 45.68
N GLY A 159 30.28 -12.07 45.97
CA GLY A 159 31.07 -13.21 45.52
C GLY A 159 31.40 -13.33 44.04
N ALA A 160 31.59 -12.25 43.28
CA ALA A 160 32.18 -12.31 41.97
C ALA A 160 33.69 -12.51 42.11
N ALA A 161 34.25 -13.61 41.54
CA ALA A 161 35.67 -13.76 41.38
C ALA A 161 36.19 -12.54 40.59
N PRO A 162 37.37 -11.99 40.92
CA PRO A 162 37.91 -10.81 40.25
C PRO A 162 38.17 -11.13 38.77
N THR A 163 37.25 -10.79 37.90
CA THR A 163 37.53 -10.71 36.48
C THR A 163 38.46 -9.53 36.26
N ASP A 164 39.68 -9.81 35.84
CA ASP A 164 40.73 -8.81 35.57
C ASP A 164 40.34 -7.77 34.50
N PHE A 165 39.16 -7.85 33.91
CA PHE A 165 38.68 -6.99 32.84
C PHE A 165 37.29 -6.43 33.16
N SER A 166 37.14 -5.14 32.99
CA SER A 166 35.82 -4.48 32.98
C SER A 166 35.24 -4.48 31.55
N PHE A 167 33.97 -4.78 31.43
CA PHE A 167 33.24 -4.79 30.18
C PHE A 167 32.12 -3.75 30.24
N SER A 168 32.07 -2.86 29.24
CA SER A 168 31.02 -1.85 29.12
C SER A 168 30.31 -1.99 27.77
N LEU A 169 28.99 -2.21 27.83
CA LEU A 169 28.08 -2.26 26.68
C LEU A 169 27.23 -1.01 26.55
N THR A 170 27.64 0.10 27.18
CA THR A 170 26.82 1.32 27.29
C THR A 170 26.56 2.02 25.96
N GLY A 171 27.31 1.72 24.89
CA GLY A 171 27.05 2.24 23.57
C GLY A 171 27.92 1.53 22.53
N ILE A 172 27.33 1.19 21.39
CA ILE A 172 28.04 0.66 20.23
C ILE A 172 28.08 1.75 19.18
N ALA A 173 29.30 2.19 18.80
CA ALA A 173 29.45 3.30 17.88
C ALA A 173 28.84 2.99 16.49
N ASN A 174 28.97 1.75 16.02
CA ASN A 174 28.44 1.32 14.73
C ASN A 174 27.99 -0.13 14.77
N VAL A 175 26.77 -0.40 14.27
CA VAL A 175 26.27 -1.74 13.99
C VAL A 175 25.99 -1.88 12.51
N ARG A 176 26.56 -2.90 11.89
CA ARG A 176 26.32 -3.25 10.49
C ARG A 176 25.53 -4.54 10.41
N LEU A 177 24.44 -4.51 9.67
CA LEU A 177 23.69 -5.70 9.28
C LEU A 177 24.03 -6.01 7.83
N THR A 178 24.42 -7.25 7.57
CA THR A 178 24.74 -7.73 6.23
C THR A 178 23.84 -8.92 5.91
N ASP A 179 23.03 -8.80 4.87
CA ASP A 179 22.09 -9.83 4.41
C ASP A 179 21.13 -10.27 5.52
N ALA A 180 20.50 -9.30 6.19
CA ALA A 180 19.59 -9.51 7.31
C ALA A 180 18.20 -9.96 6.85
N GLU A 181 17.56 -10.77 7.69
CA GLU A 181 16.16 -11.17 7.59
C GLU A 181 15.40 -10.63 8.81
N ILE A 182 14.28 -9.92 8.57
CA ILE A 182 13.42 -9.39 9.62
C ILE A 182 12.01 -9.94 9.44
N GLN A 183 11.53 -10.64 10.45
CA GLN A 183 10.20 -11.21 10.48
C GLN A 183 9.35 -10.47 11.51
N LEU A 184 8.14 -10.04 11.11
CA LEU A 184 7.11 -9.51 12.00
C LEU A 184 5.94 -10.48 12.00
N GLY A 185 5.43 -10.82 13.17
CA GLY A 185 4.32 -11.75 13.28
C GLY A 185 3.52 -11.58 14.56
N LYS A 186 2.44 -12.35 14.64
CA LYS A 186 1.54 -12.41 15.80
C LYS A 186 1.36 -13.84 16.26
N ILE A 187 1.16 -14.00 17.57
CA ILE A 187 0.80 -15.29 18.14
C ILE A 187 -0.72 -15.46 18.08
N GLU A 188 -1.15 -16.43 17.30
CA GLU A 188 -2.55 -16.83 17.26
C GLU A 188 -2.99 -17.49 18.56
N PRO A 189 -4.29 -17.49 18.91
CA PRO A 189 -4.80 -18.11 20.14
C PRO A 189 -4.45 -19.61 20.26
N ALA A 190 -4.18 -20.29 19.14
CA ALA A 190 -3.73 -21.67 19.11
C ALA A 190 -2.22 -21.85 19.36
N GLY A 191 -1.48 -20.76 19.58
CA GLY A 191 -0.03 -20.77 19.83
C GLY A 191 0.85 -20.79 18.58
N ALA A 192 0.26 -20.80 17.38
CA ALA A 192 1.00 -20.68 16.13
C ALA A 192 1.40 -19.22 15.89
N VAL A 193 2.55 -19.00 15.25
CA VAL A 193 2.98 -17.67 14.81
C VAL A 193 2.56 -17.47 13.36
N THR A 194 1.75 -16.44 13.11
CA THR A 194 1.42 -15.97 11.76
C THR A 194 2.33 -14.80 11.43
N LEU A 195 3.06 -14.89 10.32
CA LEU A 195 3.94 -13.81 9.87
C LEU A 195 3.11 -12.77 9.09
N ASP A 196 3.18 -11.51 9.52
CA ASP A 196 2.60 -10.37 8.81
C ASP A 196 3.57 -9.83 7.75
N LEU A 197 4.88 -9.87 8.03
CA LEU A 197 5.96 -9.41 7.15
C LEU A 197 7.16 -10.33 7.29
N ASP A 198 7.77 -10.70 6.17
CA ASP A 198 9.10 -11.32 6.08
C ASP A 198 9.96 -10.50 5.09
N ALA A 199 10.92 -9.76 5.62
CA ALA A 199 11.83 -8.91 4.85
C ALA A 199 13.22 -9.55 4.80
N GLN A 200 13.70 -9.90 3.61
CA GLN A 200 14.97 -10.60 3.36
C GLN A 200 15.96 -9.72 2.59
N HIS A 201 17.25 -10.02 2.75
CA HIS A 201 18.37 -9.33 2.09
C HIS A 201 18.54 -7.86 2.49
N LEU A 202 18.21 -7.51 3.74
CA LEU A 202 18.38 -6.16 4.25
C LEU A 202 19.87 -5.90 4.60
N ASN A 203 20.41 -4.79 4.09
CA ASN A 203 21.73 -4.28 4.46
C ASN A 203 21.59 -2.91 5.13
N ALA A 204 22.09 -2.78 6.36
CA ALA A 204 21.95 -1.56 7.14
C ALA A 204 23.23 -1.22 7.91
N ASN A 205 23.47 0.08 8.10
CA ASN A 205 24.47 0.59 9.03
C ASN A 205 23.76 1.49 10.04
N LEU A 206 23.90 1.16 11.30
CA LEU A 206 23.31 1.91 12.41
C LEU A 206 24.45 2.49 13.25
N SER A 207 24.29 3.69 13.75
CA SER A 207 25.25 4.38 14.61
C SER A 207 24.55 4.99 15.82
N SER A 208 25.33 5.33 16.83
CA SER A 208 24.81 5.96 18.06
C SER A 208 23.75 5.12 18.78
N ILE A 209 23.93 3.79 18.78
CA ILE A 209 22.95 2.86 19.33
C ILE A 209 23.07 2.83 20.84
N THR A 210 21.99 3.17 21.53
CA THR A 210 21.83 3.00 22.98
C THR A 210 20.91 1.80 23.23
N LEU A 211 21.41 0.79 23.95
CA LEU A 211 20.69 -0.46 24.19
C LEU A 211 19.98 -0.52 25.55
N SER A 212 20.40 0.35 26.49
CA SER A 212 19.81 0.37 27.82
C SER A 212 19.79 1.80 28.39
N PRO A 213 18.61 2.42 28.52
CA PRO A 213 17.33 2.02 27.94
C PRO A 213 17.34 2.05 26.40
N LEU A 214 16.47 1.27 25.76
CA LEU A 214 16.30 1.32 24.31
C LEU A 214 15.66 2.67 23.93
N ASP A 215 16.48 3.57 23.42
CA ASP A 215 16.08 4.93 23.08
C ASP A 215 16.30 5.17 21.59
N LEU A 216 15.23 4.93 20.82
CA LEU A 216 15.22 5.09 19.36
C LEU A 216 15.38 6.55 18.91
N GLN A 217 15.13 7.51 19.80
CA GLN A 217 15.28 8.95 19.52
C GLN A 217 16.73 9.36 19.25
N HIS A 218 17.68 8.61 19.79
CA HIS A 218 19.11 8.88 19.61
C HIS A 218 19.77 8.02 18.53
N TRP A 219 19.03 7.06 17.97
CA TRP A 219 19.59 6.21 16.94
C TRP A 219 19.74 6.96 15.62
N GLN A 220 20.86 6.70 14.97
CA GLN A 220 21.12 7.14 13.61
C GLN A 220 21.44 5.93 12.76
N GLY A 221 21.00 5.94 11.51
CA GLY A 221 21.25 4.80 10.66
C GLY A 221 20.83 5.00 9.23
N GLU A 222 21.38 4.15 8.41
CA GLU A 222 21.11 4.09 6.99
C GLU A 222 20.96 2.63 6.57
N ALA A 223 19.88 2.32 5.84
CA ALA A 223 19.66 1.01 5.27
C ALA A 223 19.50 1.11 3.76
N ASN A 224 20.23 0.28 3.02
CA ASN A 224 20.07 0.15 1.59
C ASN A 224 18.94 -0.85 1.31
N LEU A 225 17.92 -0.41 0.60
CA LEU A 225 16.75 -1.21 0.24
C LEU A 225 16.94 -1.97 -1.10
N GLN A 226 18.03 -1.74 -1.82
CA GLN A 226 18.29 -2.45 -3.07
C GLN A 226 18.45 -3.95 -2.84
N GLY A 227 17.63 -4.74 -3.54
CA GLY A 227 17.61 -6.20 -3.40
C GLY A 227 16.79 -6.72 -2.21
N LEU A 228 16.26 -5.84 -1.35
CA LEU A 228 15.32 -6.22 -0.31
C LEU A 228 14.07 -6.86 -0.93
N GLN A 229 13.65 -7.99 -0.38
CA GLN A 229 12.39 -8.65 -0.70
C GLN A 229 11.50 -8.65 0.54
N ALA A 230 10.28 -8.14 0.41
CA ALA A 230 9.31 -8.09 1.49
C ALA A 230 8.09 -8.94 1.14
N ALA A 231 7.94 -10.07 1.81
CA ALA A 231 6.74 -10.90 1.73
C ALA A 231 5.74 -10.43 2.81
N LEU A 232 4.55 -10.05 2.38
CA LEU A 232 3.43 -9.69 3.26
C LEU A 232 2.43 -10.85 3.25
N SER A 233 1.82 -11.16 4.40
CA SER A 233 0.92 -12.32 4.56
C SER A 233 -0.23 -12.36 3.56
N GLU A 234 -0.74 -11.19 3.17
CA GLU A 234 -1.87 -11.07 2.26
C GLU A 234 -1.45 -10.78 0.81
N TRP A 235 -0.16 -10.59 0.55
CA TRP A 235 0.36 -10.30 -0.78
C TRP A 235 0.83 -11.57 -1.47
N PRO A 236 0.35 -11.89 -2.70
CA PRO A 236 0.60 -13.18 -3.34
C PRO A 236 2.05 -13.42 -3.77
N GLN A 237 2.83 -12.38 -3.87
CA GLN A 237 4.24 -12.42 -4.25
C GLN A 237 5.05 -11.42 -3.43
N PRO A 238 6.32 -11.69 -3.11
CA PRO A 238 7.17 -10.72 -2.42
C PRO A 238 7.30 -9.43 -3.22
N ILE A 239 7.27 -8.30 -2.52
CA ILE A 239 7.58 -6.99 -3.09
C ILE A 239 9.09 -6.90 -3.22
N ALA A 240 9.58 -6.67 -4.43
CA ALA A 240 11.01 -6.54 -4.71
C ALA A 240 11.42 -5.05 -4.76
N PHE A 241 12.30 -4.62 -3.87
CA PHE A 241 12.85 -3.27 -3.90
C PHE A 241 14.00 -3.18 -4.89
N LEU A 242 13.79 -2.45 -5.97
CA LEU A 242 14.77 -2.26 -7.05
C LEU A 242 15.87 -1.26 -6.65
N SER A 243 15.50 -0.27 -5.88
CA SER A 243 16.40 0.73 -5.31
C SER A 243 15.74 1.39 -4.10
N GLY A 244 16.54 1.95 -3.22
CA GLY A 244 16.03 2.77 -2.13
C GLY A 244 17.04 2.94 -1.02
N LEU A 245 16.76 3.96 -0.21
CA LEU A 245 17.53 4.30 0.95
C LEU A 245 16.57 4.65 2.08
N LEU A 246 16.79 4.05 3.23
CA LEU A 246 16.11 4.38 4.46
C LEU A 246 17.10 5.06 5.39
N ASN A 247 16.77 6.24 5.86
CA ASN A 247 17.55 7.00 6.82
C ASN A 247 16.76 7.13 8.13
N LEU A 248 17.44 6.87 9.23
CA LEU A 248 16.98 7.12 10.58
C LEU A 248 17.91 8.15 11.21
N ASP A 249 17.36 9.25 11.69
CA ASP A 249 18.13 10.31 12.34
C ASP A 249 17.30 10.94 13.46
N ALA A 250 17.76 10.78 14.70
CA ALA A 250 17.16 11.38 15.89
C ALA A 250 15.63 11.20 15.95
N GLY A 251 15.15 9.97 15.78
CA GLY A 251 13.71 9.64 15.80
C GLY A 251 12.95 9.99 14.52
N HIS A 252 13.61 10.55 13.50
CA HIS A 252 13.03 10.81 12.20
C HIS A 252 13.41 9.69 11.23
N LEU A 253 12.42 9.08 10.59
CA LEU A 253 12.64 8.06 9.59
C LEU A 253 12.22 8.57 8.22
N LYS A 254 13.12 8.47 7.24
CA LYS A 254 12.85 8.78 5.85
C LYS A 254 13.22 7.59 4.98
N ALA A 255 12.31 7.12 4.14
CA ALA A 255 12.58 6.12 3.13
C ALA A 255 12.22 6.64 1.74
N ASP A 256 13.19 6.62 0.83
CA ASP A 256 12.97 6.85 -0.60
C ASP A 256 13.18 5.51 -1.32
N PHE A 257 12.23 5.07 -2.16
CA PHE A 257 12.31 3.74 -2.77
C PHE A 257 11.65 3.65 -4.14
N SER A 258 12.06 2.61 -4.87
CA SER A 258 11.38 2.07 -6.05
C SER A 258 11.23 0.57 -5.88
N ALA A 259 10.02 0.07 -6.07
CA ALA A 259 9.67 -1.33 -5.85
C ALA A 259 8.84 -1.88 -7.01
N ASP A 260 9.00 -3.17 -7.25
CA ASP A 260 8.16 -3.99 -8.13
C ASP A 260 7.15 -4.75 -7.26
N LEU A 261 5.87 -4.52 -7.53
CA LEU A 261 4.74 -5.16 -6.84
C LEU A 261 4.26 -6.42 -7.59
N GLY A 262 5.07 -6.94 -8.50
CA GLY A 262 4.72 -8.09 -9.34
C GLY A 262 3.52 -7.80 -10.25
N ALA A 263 2.49 -8.63 -10.18
CA ALA A 263 1.28 -8.47 -11.01
C ALA A 263 0.53 -7.16 -10.77
N ALA A 264 0.70 -6.54 -9.60
CA ALA A 264 0.05 -5.27 -9.26
C ALA A 264 0.73 -4.06 -9.92
N GLY A 265 2.00 -4.16 -10.36
CA GLY A 265 2.71 -3.11 -11.08
C GLY A 265 3.94 -2.58 -10.37
N ASP A 266 4.22 -1.30 -10.52
CA ASP A 266 5.37 -0.62 -9.92
C ASP A 266 4.93 0.41 -8.87
N LEU A 267 5.79 0.67 -7.90
CA LEU A 267 5.60 1.72 -6.91
C LEU A 267 6.93 2.41 -6.62
N ARG A 268 6.94 3.71 -6.61
CA ARG A 268 8.06 4.52 -6.15
C ARG A 268 7.57 5.64 -5.27
N GLY A 269 8.37 6.06 -4.33
CA GLY A 269 7.97 7.17 -3.49
C GLY A 269 8.82 7.37 -2.27
N THR A 270 8.33 8.26 -1.43
CA THR A 270 8.94 8.65 -0.17
C THR A 270 7.97 8.37 0.96
N VAL A 271 8.49 7.85 2.06
CA VAL A 271 7.80 7.75 3.35
C VAL A 271 8.60 8.53 4.38
N LEU A 272 7.91 9.36 5.16
CA LEU A 272 8.46 10.14 6.26
C LEU A 272 7.71 9.80 7.55
N VAL A 273 8.43 9.51 8.62
CA VAL A 273 7.90 9.41 9.98
C VAL A 273 8.69 10.38 10.84
N ASN A 274 8.04 11.42 11.34
CA ASN A 274 8.72 12.49 12.07
C ASN A 274 9.02 12.15 13.53
N ASP A 275 8.37 11.13 14.07
CA ASP A 275 8.56 10.69 15.45
C ASP A 275 8.30 9.18 15.51
N VAL A 276 9.33 8.40 15.78
CA VAL A 276 9.23 6.93 15.86
C VAL A 276 8.51 6.43 17.11
N GLU A 277 8.36 7.25 18.15
CA GLU A 277 7.59 6.91 19.34
C GLU A 277 6.09 7.13 19.17
N ASN A 278 5.72 8.18 18.40
CA ASN A 278 4.34 8.48 18.03
C ASN A 278 4.19 8.52 16.51
N PRO A 279 4.34 7.39 15.82
CA PRO A 279 4.50 7.37 14.39
C PRO A 279 3.26 7.86 13.64
N VAL A 280 3.45 8.88 12.82
CA VAL A 280 2.51 9.31 11.78
C VAL A 280 3.25 9.26 10.46
N ALA A 281 2.93 8.27 9.63
CA ALA A 281 3.56 8.13 8.34
C ALA A 281 3.01 9.16 7.34
N GLN A 282 3.90 9.90 6.71
CA GLN A 282 3.58 10.74 5.55
C GLN A 282 4.16 10.09 4.31
N PHE A 283 3.38 9.97 3.24
CA PHE A 283 3.84 9.32 2.02
C PHE A 283 3.48 10.11 0.76
N ASP A 284 4.32 9.97 -0.25
CA ASP A 284 4.08 10.46 -1.60
C ASP A 284 4.46 9.33 -2.58
N PHE A 285 3.45 8.65 -3.12
CA PHE A 285 3.61 7.49 -3.96
C PHE A 285 3.28 7.78 -5.41
N GLN A 286 4.04 7.21 -6.30
CA GLN A 286 3.86 7.28 -7.75
C GLN A 286 3.98 5.88 -8.36
N SER A 287 3.13 5.60 -9.34
CA SER A 287 3.15 4.37 -10.12
C SER A 287 2.92 4.67 -11.59
N ASN A 288 3.61 3.98 -12.47
CA ASN A 288 3.34 4.06 -13.91
C ASN A 288 2.12 3.21 -14.27
N GLN A 289 1.99 2.05 -13.61
CA GLN A 289 0.86 1.16 -13.82
C GLN A 289 0.49 0.43 -12.52
N LEU A 290 -0.79 0.46 -12.17
CA LEU A 290 -1.34 -0.24 -11.01
C LEU A 290 -2.53 -1.09 -11.44
N ALA A 291 -2.46 -2.41 -11.20
CA ALA A 291 -3.53 -3.35 -11.44
C ALA A 291 -4.30 -3.59 -10.13
N LEU A 292 -5.51 -3.02 -10.02
CA LEU A 292 -6.31 -3.07 -8.79
C LEU A 292 -6.80 -4.47 -8.44
N ASP A 293 -7.01 -5.31 -9.43
CA ASP A 293 -7.43 -6.72 -9.27
C ASP A 293 -6.31 -7.62 -8.74
N ALA A 294 -5.06 -7.19 -8.85
CA ALA A 294 -3.90 -7.87 -8.29
C ALA A 294 -3.56 -7.41 -6.85
N ILE A 295 -4.20 -6.34 -6.37
CA ILE A 295 -4.03 -5.88 -4.98
C ILE A 295 -4.97 -6.70 -4.09
N PRO A 296 -4.44 -7.40 -3.06
CA PRO A 296 -5.27 -8.15 -2.14
C PRO A 296 -6.25 -7.24 -1.39
N THR A 297 -7.49 -7.66 -1.27
CA THR A 297 -8.53 -6.87 -0.58
C THR A 297 -8.27 -6.71 0.92
N GLY A 298 -7.44 -7.57 1.51
CA GLY A 298 -6.99 -7.48 2.90
C GLY A 298 -5.75 -6.63 3.13
N ALA A 299 -5.06 -6.19 2.07
CA ALA A 299 -3.80 -5.44 2.18
C ALA A 299 -3.95 -4.02 2.79
N LEU A 300 -5.15 -3.51 2.96
CA LEU A 300 -5.38 -2.37 3.83
C LEU A 300 -5.15 -2.85 5.27
N PRO A 301 -4.24 -2.20 6.05
CA PRO A 301 -3.98 -2.60 7.42
C PRO A 301 -5.31 -2.81 8.14
N GLY A 302 -5.55 -4.05 8.57
CA GLY A 302 -6.74 -4.40 9.35
C GLY A 302 -6.87 -3.45 10.55
N PRO A 303 -8.02 -3.32 11.19
CA PRO A 303 -8.12 -2.62 12.46
C PRO A 303 -7.06 -3.25 13.36
N ALA A 304 -6.19 -2.41 13.95
CA ALA A 304 -5.38 -2.86 15.08
C ALA A 304 -6.33 -3.61 15.99
N ALA A 305 -6.04 -4.89 16.25
CA ALA A 305 -6.98 -5.86 16.81
C ALA A 305 -7.89 -5.18 17.82
N ALA A 306 -9.17 -5.10 17.52
CA ALA A 306 -10.12 -4.49 18.44
C ALA A 306 -9.92 -5.25 19.75
N ARG A 307 -9.45 -4.58 20.79
CA ARG A 307 -9.47 -5.15 22.13
C ARG A 307 -10.79 -5.86 22.27
N PRO A 308 -10.82 -7.16 22.62
CA PRO A 308 -12.07 -7.84 22.82
C PRO A 308 -12.91 -6.93 23.70
N ALA A 309 -14.11 -6.59 23.26
CA ALA A 309 -15.01 -5.75 24.02
C ALA A 309 -15.16 -6.43 25.40
N GLY A 310 -14.50 -5.88 26.39
CA GLY A 310 -14.74 -6.24 27.76
C GLY A 310 -16.24 -6.10 28.04
N PRO A 311 -16.77 -6.77 29.04
CA PRO A 311 -18.20 -6.74 29.36
C PRO A 311 -18.65 -5.30 29.37
N ALA A 312 -19.75 -5.00 28.66
CA ALA A 312 -20.35 -3.72 28.33
C ALA A 312 -19.83 -2.56 29.21
N GLY A 313 -18.84 -1.84 28.67
CA GLY A 313 -18.14 -0.79 29.43
C GLY A 313 -19.08 0.33 29.80
N ASP A 314 -18.83 0.90 30.95
CA ASP A 314 -19.42 2.11 31.48
C ASP A 314 -19.68 3.16 30.36
N PRO A 315 -20.94 3.61 30.18
CA PRO A 315 -21.29 4.61 29.17
C PRO A 315 -20.59 5.97 29.34
N SER A 316 -19.79 6.15 30.37
CA SER A 316 -18.98 7.36 30.62
C SER A 316 -17.60 7.34 29.94
N GLN A 317 -17.16 6.24 29.33
CA GLN A 317 -15.92 6.25 28.55
C GLN A 317 -16.16 6.96 27.21
N LEU A 318 -15.65 8.19 27.12
CA LEU A 318 -15.55 8.91 25.84
C LEU A 318 -14.86 8.01 24.80
N PRO A 319 -15.37 7.94 23.56
CA PRO A 319 -14.72 7.15 22.51
C PRO A 319 -13.27 7.61 22.38
N ALA A 320 -12.35 6.66 22.32
CA ALA A 320 -10.93 6.96 22.16
C ALA A 320 -10.72 7.97 21.05
N ALA A 321 -9.96 9.02 21.31
CA ALA A 321 -9.74 10.10 20.36
C ALA A 321 -9.18 9.51 19.05
N SER A 322 -9.78 9.93 17.94
CA SER A 322 -9.35 9.52 16.59
C SER A 322 -7.92 9.98 16.34
N LYS A 323 -6.97 9.05 16.22
CA LYS A 323 -5.55 9.34 16.04
C LYS A 323 -5.17 9.10 14.57
N LEU A 324 -4.54 10.09 13.93
CA LEU A 324 -3.97 9.94 12.58
C LEU A 324 -2.76 8.98 12.66
N VAL A 325 -2.76 7.98 11.77
CA VAL A 325 -1.69 6.95 11.66
C VAL A 325 -0.84 7.19 10.42
N ALA A 326 -1.50 7.51 9.30
CA ALA A 326 -0.80 7.80 8.04
C ALA A 326 -1.59 8.79 7.20
N GLN A 327 -0.88 9.57 6.38
CA GLN A 327 -1.47 10.42 5.34
C GLN A 327 -0.52 10.56 4.17
N GLY A 328 -1.07 10.77 2.98
CA GLY A 328 -0.22 11.03 1.82
C GLY A 328 -0.95 11.03 0.50
N LYS A 329 -0.15 11.10 -0.55
CA LYS A 329 -0.61 11.22 -1.93
C LYS A 329 -0.23 9.98 -2.73
N LEU A 330 -1.14 9.60 -3.62
CA LEU A 330 -0.92 8.55 -4.61
C LEU A 330 -1.18 9.14 -5.99
N ARG A 331 -0.24 8.99 -6.91
CA ARG A 331 -0.34 9.34 -8.33
C ARG A 331 -0.06 8.12 -9.19
N VAL A 332 -1.01 7.74 -10.01
CA VAL A 332 -0.88 6.58 -10.91
C VAL A 332 -1.15 7.03 -12.34
N GLN A 333 -0.25 6.72 -13.26
CA GLN A 333 -0.41 7.10 -14.66
C GLN A 333 -1.49 6.25 -15.36
N ARG A 334 -1.48 4.95 -15.08
CA ARG A 334 -2.42 3.99 -15.66
C ARG A 334 -2.94 3.03 -14.59
N VAL A 335 -4.23 2.97 -14.45
CA VAL A 335 -4.93 2.02 -13.58
C VAL A 335 -5.57 0.96 -14.47
N ARG A 336 -5.38 -0.30 -14.12
CA ARG A 336 -6.06 -1.43 -14.74
C ARG A 336 -6.96 -2.12 -13.71
N TRP A 337 -8.17 -2.44 -14.11
CA TRP A 337 -9.11 -3.23 -13.33
C TRP A 337 -9.88 -4.17 -14.25
N GLN A 338 -9.59 -5.46 -14.15
CA GLN A 338 -10.07 -6.46 -15.11
C GLN A 338 -9.70 -6.06 -16.55
N THR A 339 -10.69 -5.82 -17.41
CA THR A 339 -10.50 -5.37 -18.79
C THR A 339 -10.43 -3.84 -18.92
N TYR A 340 -10.80 -3.11 -17.87
CA TYR A 340 -10.86 -1.66 -17.91
C TYR A 340 -9.48 -1.03 -17.68
N THR A 341 -9.21 0.01 -18.46
CA THR A 341 -8.00 0.83 -18.30
C THR A 341 -8.40 2.29 -18.14
N ALA A 342 -7.86 2.94 -17.12
CA ALA A 342 -8.14 4.32 -16.77
C ALA A 342 -6.85 5.04 -16.36
N GLY A 343 -6.91 6.34 -16.22
CA GLY A 343 -5.83 7.19 -15.73
C GLY A 343 -5.71 8.49 -16.53
N PRO A 344 -4.98 9.46 -15.96
CA PRO A 344 -4.27 9.41 -14.69
C PRO A 344 -5.20 9.36 -13.47
N LEU A 345 -4.69 8.79 -12.36
CA LEU A 345 -5.33 8.80 -11.05
C LEU A 345 -4.49 9.64 -10.10
N THR A 346 -5.15 10.49 -9.33
CA THR A 346 -4.58 11.17 -8.17
C THR A 346 -5.48 11.00 -6.96
N ALA A 347 -4.90 10.70 -5.81
CA ALA A 347 -5.65 10.51 -4.57
C ALA A 347 -4.86 11.02 -3.38
N GLU A 348 -5.55 11.61 -2.40
CA GLU A 348 -5.03 11.81 -1.06
C GLU A 348 -5.72 10.86 -0.10
N LEU A 349 -4.92 10.18 0.72
CA LEU A 349 -5.39 9.21 1.69
C LEU A 349 -5.02 9.68 3.10
N ARG A 350 -5.97 9.56 4.04
CA ARG A 350 -5.74 9.74 5.47
C ARG A 350 -6.21 8.49 6.19
N LEU A 351 -5.33 7.89 6.95
CA LEU A 351 -5.60 6.70 7.71
C LEU A 351 -5.58 7.04 9.21
N PHE A 352 -6.68 6.81 9.87
CA PHE A 352 -6.82 6.93 11.32
C PHE A 352 -6.93 5.54 11.95
N ASN A 353 -6.79 5.45 13.24
CA ASN A 353 -7.00 4.21 13.99
C ASN A 353 -8.42 3.64 13.83
N ASP A 354 -9.43 4.51 13.65
CA ASP A 354 -10.85 4.17 13.57
C ASP A 354 -11.44 4.23 12.16
N ARG A 355 -10.80 4.93 11.22
CA ARG A 355 -11.32 5.14 9.87
C ARG A 355 -10.24 5.38 8.82
N ALA A 356 -10.61 5.23 7.57
CA ALA A 356 -9.83 5.68 6.41
C ALA A 356 -10.63 6.72 5.63
N GLU A 357 -9.97 7.76 5.13
CA GLU A 357 -10.55 8.84 4.34
C GLU A 357 -9.78 8.99 3.03
N LEU A 358 -10.51 9.09 1.93
CA LEU A 358 -10.01 9.35 0.59
C LEU A 358 -10.53 10.72 0.14
N TRP A 359 -9.65 11.70 0.01
CA TRP A 359 -10.05 13.04 -0.40
C TRP A 359 -8.84 13.94 -0.70
N PRO A 360 -8.79 14.54 -1.91
CA PRO A 360 -9.61 14.27 -3.08
C PRO A 360 -9.15 12.99 -3.81
N PHE A 361 -10.05 12.41 -4.57
CA PHE A 361 -9.77 11.37 -5.56
C PHE A 361 -10.16 11.89 -6.94
N THR A 362 -9.30 11.72 -7.93
CA THR A 362 -9.56 12.11 -9.31
C THR A 362 -9.05 11.02 -10.24
N LEU A 363 -9.88 10.59 -11.18
CA LEU A 363 -9.56 9.55 -12.15
C LEU A 363 -9.98 9.99 -13.55
N GLY A 364 -9.05 10.04 -14.49
CA GLY A 364 -9.33 10.17 -15.90
C GLY A 364 -9.81 8.85 -16.49
N ILE A 365 -10.98 8.82 -17.10
CA ILE A 365 -11.53 7.62 -17.72
C ILE A 365 -12.48 8.00 -18.86
N TYR A 366 -12.47 7.26 -19.97
CA TYR A 366 -13.34 7.46 -21.13
C TYR A 366 -13.40 8.90 -21.65
N GLY A 367 -12.27 9.61 -21.67
CA GLY A 367 -12.19 11.00 -22.11
C GLY A 367 -12.77 12.02 -21.14
N GLY A 368 -13.27 11.61 -20.00
CA GLY A 368 -13.79 12.44 -18.92
C GLY A 368 -13.04 12.26 -17.61
N VAL A 369 -13.61 12.80 -16.54
CA VAL A 369 -13.02 12.78 -15.20
C VAL A 369 -14.06 12.33 -14.18
N VAL A 370 -13.66 11.41 -13.32
CA VAL A 370 -14.37 11.01 -12.10
C VAL A 370 -13.67 11.62 -10.89
N GLN A 371 -14.42 12.34 -10.08
CA GLN A 371 -13.99 12.85 -8.78
C GLN A 371 -14.75 12.13 -7.68
N ALA A 372 -14.08 11.82 -6.59
CA ALA A 372 -14.74 11.17 -5.46
C ALA A 372 -14.14 11.61 -4.12
N THR A 373 -14.98 11.48 -3.10
CA THR A 373 -14.56 11.44 -1.69
C THR A 373 -15.13 10.18 -1.07
N ALA A 374 -14.38 9.51 -0.22
CA ALA A 374 -14.85 8.31 0.44
C ALA A 374 -14.37 8.24 1.89
N ARG A 375 -15.14 7.58 2.73
CA ARG A 375 -14.79 7.27 4.11
C ARG A 375 -15.16 5.82 4.40
N VAL A 376 -14.27 5.13 5.07
CA VAL A 376 -14.46 3.77 5.56
C VAL A 376 -14.35 3.77 7.08
N ASP A 377 -15.35 3.28 7.77
CA ASP A 377 -15.31 3.00 9.20
C ASP A 377 -14.62 1.64 9.41
N ARG A 378 -13.51 1.63 10.15
CA ARG A 378 -12.67 0.46 10.38
C ARG A 378 -13.00 -0.29 11.67
N VAL A 379 -13.77 0.32 12.55
CA VAL A 379 -14.17 -0.26 13.84
C VAL A 379 -15.44 -1.09 13.72
N ALA A 380 -16.34 -0.69 12.83
CA ALA A 380 -17.58 -1.43 12.58
C ALA A 380 -17.29 -2.83 12.00
N ALA A 381 -17.98 -3.83 12.46
CA ALA A 381 -17.98 -5.17 11.87
C ALA A 381 -19.40 -5.53 11.39
N PRO A 382 -19.66 -5.57 10.08
CA PRO A 382 -18.72 -5.33 8.97
C PRO A 382 -18.34 -3.85 8.81
N GLN A 383 -17.16 -3.61 8.23
CA GLN A 383 -16.69 -2.25 7.92
C GLN A 383 -17.68 -1.55 6.99
N ARG A 384 -18.02 -0.30 7.26
CA ARG A 384 -18.97 0.48 6.47
C ARG A 384 -18.23 1.54 5.66
N PHE A 385 -18.73 1.80 4.46
CA PHE A 385 -18.22 2.89 3.65
C PHE A 385 -19.32 3.87 3.26
N SER A 386 -18.92 5.10 3.00
CA SER A 386 -19.72 6.13 2.33
C SER A 386 -18.84 6.82 1.30
N ALA A 387 -19.43 7.18 0.14
CA ALA A 387 -18.73 7.86 -0.95
C ALA A 387 -19.64 8.87 -1.64
N ASN A 388 -19.05 10.02 -2.02
CA ASN A 388 -19.66 10.96 -2.96
C ASN A 388 -18.86 10.87 -4.26
N ILE A 389 -19.52 10.64 -5.37
CA ILE A 389 -18.91 10.38 -6.67
C ILE A 389 -19.51 11.34 -7.68
N GLN A 390 -18.68 12.06 -8.40
CA GLN A 390 -19.05 12.96 -9.48
C GLN A 390 -18.29 12.57 -10.73
N ALA A 391 -19.00 12.44 -11.84
CA ALA A 391 -18.37 12.24 -13.12
C ALA A 391 -18.79 13.35 -14.09
N ARG A 392 -17.85 13.77 -14.91
CA ARG A 392 -18.04 14.83 -15.91
C ARG A 392 -17.44 14.40 -17.24
N THR A 393 -18.17 14.73 -18.32
CA THR A 393 -17.71 14.55 -19.70
C THR A 393 -17.29 13.12 -20.08
N LEU A 394 -17.94 12.08 -19.52
CA LEU A 394 -17.65 10.69 -19.88
C LEU A 394 -18.21 10.35 -21.25
N ASP A 395 -17.40 9.80 -22.15
CA ASP A 395 -17.84 9.24 -23.42
C ASP A 395 -18.54 7.89 -23.18
N VAL A 396 -19.86 7.89 -23.31
CA VAL A 396 -20.69 6.70 -23.08
C VAL A 396 -20.40 5.61 -24.10
N GLY A 397 -20.10 5.95 -25.36
CA GLY A 397 -19.76 4.98 -26.39
C GLY A 397 -18.55 4.16 -25.99
N ARG A 398 -17.47 4.82 -25.61
CA ARG A 398 -16.24 4.15 -25.11
C ARG A 398 -16.50 3.33 -23.85
N MET A 399 -17.31 3.86 -22.93
CA MET A 399 -17.65 3.14 -21.70
C MET A 399 -18.41 1.84 -21.97
N LEU A 400 -19.35 1.85 -22.91
CA LEU A 400 -20.16 0.69 -23.28
C LEU A 400 -19.41 -0.28 -24.22
N ASP A 401 -18.40 0.17 -24.96
CA ASP A 401 -17.58 -0.68 -25.82
C ASP A 401 -16.79 -1.75 -25.03
N ASP A 402 -16.50 -1.47 -23.76
CA ASP A 402 -15.87 -2.44 -22.84
C ASP A 402 -16.82 -3.54 -22.35
N SER A 403 -18.13 -3.41 -22.63
CA SER A 403 -19.15 -4.41 -22.30
C SER A 403 -19.73 -5.02 -23.58
N PRO A 404 -19.41 -6.29 -23.94
CA PRO A 404 -19.85 -6.90 -25.20
C PRO A 404 -21.38 -6.86 -25.40
N SER A 405 -22.16 -6.94 -24.32
CA SER A 405 -23.63 -6.92 -24.37
C SER A 405 -24.23 -5.51 -24.56
N LEU A 406 -23.47 -4.46 -24.27
CA LEU A 406 -23.92 -3.08 -24.29
C LEU A 406 -23.25 -2.26 -25.41
N LYS A 407 -22.27 -2.84 -26.07
CA LYS A 407 -21.53 -2.21 -27.17
C LYS A 407 -22.48 -1.68 -28.23
N GLY A 408 -22.30 -0.42 -28.58
CA GLY A 408 -23.10 0.22 -29.62
C GLY A 408 -24.57 0.49 -29.28
N LYS A 409 -24.96 0.45 -27.99
CA LYS A 409 -26.38 0.69 -27.58
C LYS A 409 -26.69 2.15 -27.27
N LEU A 410 -25.72 2.94 -26.85
CA LEU A 410 -25.89 4.34 -26.48
C LEU A 410 -24.61 5.12 -26.73
N TYR A 411 -24.72 6.29 -27.32
CA TYR A 411 -23.63 7.24 -27.49
C TYR A 411 -24.00 8.58 -26.90
N GLY A 412 -23.00 9.36 -26.48
CA GLY A 412 -23.19 10.69 -25.92
C GLY A 412 -22.19 10.99 -24.80
N VAL A 413 -22.33 12.15 -24.18
CA VAL A 413 -21.47 12.61 -23.09
C VAL A 413 -22.24 12.53 -21.77
N ALA A 414 -21.78 11.68 -20.86
CA ALA A 414 -22.42 11.46 -19.58
C ALA A 414 -21.82 12.31 -18.45
N GLU A 415 -22.69 12.67 -17.54
CA GLU A 415 -22.40 13.27 -16.24
C GLU A 415 -23.25 12.58 -15.17
N PHE A 416 -22.69 12.39 -13.98
CA PHE A 416 -23.46 11.91 -12.84
C PHE A 416 -22.94 12.44 -11.51
N ASP A 417 -23.84 12.58 -10.56
CA ASP A 417 -23.57 12.87 -9.15
C ASP A 417 -24.23 11.80 -8.31
N PHE A 418 -23.46 11.08 -7.51
CA PHE A 418 -23.94 9.93 -6.77
C PHE A 418 -23.43 9.93 -5.34
N GLN A 419 -24.31 9.61 -4.39
CA GLN A 419 -23.95 9.29 -3.02
C GLN A 419 -24.18 7.81 -2.81
N ALA A 420 -23.15 7.07 -2.39
CA ALA A 420 -23.20 5.64 -2.19
C ALA A 420 -22.75 5.28 -0.77
N PHE A 421 -23.31 4.24 -0.21
CA PHE A 421 -22.93 3.67 1.08
C PHE A 421 -23.18 2.16 1.09
N GLY A 422 -22.48 1.45 1.97
CA GLY A 422 -22.58 0.01 2.08
C GLY A 422 -21.60 -0.57 3.08
N SER A 423 -21.43 -1.89 3.07
CA SER A 423 -20.44 -2.59 3.86
C SER A 423 -19.37 -3.22 2.97
N LEU A 424 -18.11 -3.22 3.44
CA LEU A 424 -16.97 -3.85 2.78
C LEU A 424 -16.90 -5.33 3.16
N GLU A 425 -17.73 -6.15 2.55
CA GLU A 425 -17.73 -7.60 2.67
C GLU A 425 -17.50 -8.22 1.29
N ALA A 426 -17.22 -9.53 1.24
CA ALA A 426 -17.11 -10.26 -0.02
C ALA A 426 -18.33 -10.06 -0.94
N ALA A 427 -19.51 -9.84 -0.35
CA ALA A 427 -20.77 -9.58 -1.05
C ALA A 427 -21.18 -8.08 -1.04
N TRP A 428 -20.23 -7.15 -1.02
CA TRP A 428 -20.47 -5.69 -0.92
C TRP A 428 -21.56 -5.15 -1.87
N ARG A 429 -21.72 -5.76 -3.06
CA ARG A 429 -22.78 -5.39 -4.02
C ARG A 429 -24.19 -5.55 -3.46
N LYS A 430 -24.39 -6.47 -2.49
CA LYS A 430 -25.71 -6.68 -1.86
C LYS A 430 -26.06 -5.57 -0.87
N SER A 431 -25.06 -5.01 -0.20
CA SER A 431 -25.22 -3.94 0.78
C SER A 431 -25.20 -2.55 0.14
N LEU A 432 -24.79 -2.46 -1.14
CA LEU A 432 -24.67 -1.18 -1.84
C LEU A 432 -26.03 -0.49 -1.92
N ALA A 433 -26.10 0.72 -1.40
CA ALA A 433 -27.24 1.60 -1.48
C ALA A 433 -26.77 3.03 -1.80
N GLY A 434 -27.67 3.85 -2.32
CA GLY A 434 -27.32 5.22 -2.66
C GLY A 434 -28.38 5.92 -3.49
N THR A 435 -28.13 7.21 -3.72
CA THR A 435 -29.00 8.06 -4.55
C THR A 435 -28.14 9.00 -5.37
N GLY A 436 -28.67 9.42 -6.51
CA GLY A 436 -27.98 10.36 -7.36
C GLY A 436 -28.80 10.81 -8.55
N THR A 437 -28.15 11.58 -9.39
CA THR A 437 -28.68 12.06 -10.66
C THR A 437 -27.68 11.76 -11.77
N PHE A 438 -28.20 11.58 -12.97
CA PHE A 438 -27.39 11.41 -14.16
C PHE A 438 -27.94 12.20 -15.32
N SER A 439 -27.06 12.54 -16.25
CA SER A 439 -27.47 13.05 -17.56
C SER A 439 -26.54 12.58 -18.66
N VAL A 440 -27.08 12.35 -19.85
CA VAL A 440 -26.32 12.09 -21.07
C VAL A 440 -26.74 13.13 -22.10
N ARG A 441 -25.80 13.80 -22.73
CA ARG A 441 -26.07 14.88 -23.69
C ARG A 441 -25.54 14.53 -25.06
N ASP A 442 -26.13 15.15 -26.09
CA ASP A 442 -25.65 15.18 -27.48
C ASP A 442 -25.32 13.78 -28.01
N GLY A 443 -26.27 12.89 -27.88
CA GLY A 443 -26.08 11.48 -28.19
C GLY A 443 -27.09 10.93 -29.21
N HIS A 444 -26.97 9.61 -29.41
CA HIS A 444 -27.93 8.85 -30.22
C HIS A 444 -28.12 7.44 -29.66
N LEU A 445 -29.30 6.90 -29.96
CA LEU A 445 -29.75 5.54 -29.60
C LEU A 445 -29.82 4.70 -30.87
N PRO A 446 -28.89 3.82 -31.14
CA PRO A 446 -28.98 2.85 -32.24
C PRO A 446 -30.09 1.82 -32.01
N GLY A 447 -30.80 1.45 -33.08
CA GLY A 447 -31.84 0.42 -33.01
C GLY A 447 -33.17 0.84 -32.39
N VAL A 448 -33.31 2.10 -31.98
CA VAL A 448 -34.57 2.67 -31.47
C VAL A 448 -35.08 3.70 -32.43
N ASN A 449 -36.37 3.64 -32.80
CA ASN A 449 -37.01 4.59 -33.70
C ASN A 449 -37.90 5.55 -32.90
N LEU A 450 -37.43 6.77 -32.69
CA LEU A 450 -38.20 7.87 -32.16
C LEU A 450 -38.40 8.99 -33.22
N SER A 451 -38.00 8.75 -34.47
CA SER A 451 -37.99 9.79 -35.51
C SER A 451 -39.35 10.06 -36.13
N SER A 452 -40.31 9.16 -35.99
CA SER A 452 -41.70 9.33 -36.39
C SER A 452 -42.63 8.77 -35.32
N ALA A 453 -43.88 9.29 -35.27
CA ALA A 453 -44.87 8.73 -34.38
C ALA A 453 -45.18 7.29 -34.81
N PRO A 454 -44.88 6.27 -33.97
CA PRO A 454 -45.08 4.87 -34.33
C PRO A 454 -46.56 4.53 -34.33
N ALA A 455 -47.00 3.72 -35.28
CA ALA A 455 -48.36 3.21 -35.30
C ALA A 455 -48.56 2.15 -34.19
N THR A 456 -47.52 1.42 -33.86
CA THR A 456 -47.50 0.41 -32.78
C THR A 456 -46.22 0.52 -31.93
N ALA A 457 -46.27 0.00 -30.71
CA ALA A 457 -45.09 -0.06 -29.86
C ALA A 457 -43.95 -0.96 -30.46
N ALA A 458 -44.28 -1.90 -31.34
CA ALA A 458 -43.34 -2.73 -32.04
C ALA A 458 -42.48 -1.94 -33.04
N ASP A 459 -43.03 -0.88 -33.62
CA ASP A 459 -42.32 -0.01 -34.58
C ASP A 459 -41.17 0.75 -33.94
N LEU A 460 -41.15 0.88 -32.63
CA LEU A 460 -40.05 1.48 -31.84
C LEU A 460 -38.79 0.63 -31.86
N ASN A 461 -38.89 -0.68 -32.12
CA ASN A 461 -37.76 -1.64 -32.09
C ASN A 461 -37.06 -1.78 -33.44
N SER A 462 -37.51 -1.10 -34.48
CA SER A 462 -36.99 -1.25 -35.84
C SER A 462 -36.67 0.12 -36.45
N SER A 463 -35.39 0.49 -36.35
CA SER A 463 -34.90 1.65 -37.11
C SER A 463 -33.56 1.36 -37.76
N PRO A 464 -33.41 1.54 -39.06
CA PRO A 464 -32.13 1.48 -39.73
C PRO A 464 -31.21 2.67 -39.39
N SER A 465 -31.77 3.75 -38.85
CA SER A 465 -31.05 4.98 -38.49
C SER A 465 -31.08 5.21 -36.99
N PRO A 466 -29.97 5.62 -36.35
CA PRO A 466 -29.93 5.92 -34.93
C PRO A 466 -30.84 7.15 -34.62
N THR A 467 -31.54 7.09 -33.50
CA THR A 467 -32.34 8.23 -33.02
C THR A 467 -31.45 9.20 -32.24
N PRO A 468 -31.29 10.45 -32.73
CA PRO A 468 -30.58 11.46 -31.98
C PRO A 468 -31.40 11.95 -30.78
N PHE A 469 -30.73 12.32 -29.70
CA PHE A 469 -31.33 13.03 -28.56
C PHE A 469 -30.42 14.18 -28.12
N ARG A 470 -31.01 15.21 -27.52
CA ARG A 470 -30.29 16.34 -26.94
C ARG A 470 -29.85 16.00 -25.52
N ARG A 471 -30.77 15.38 -24.76
CA ARG A 471 -30.55 15.07 -23.37
C ARG A 471 -31.36 13.87 -22.89
N ILE A 472 -30.69 12.99 -22.14
CA ILE A 472 -31.31 12.02 -21.24
C ILE A 472 -30.95 12.47 -19.83
N ALA A 473 -31.89 12.63 -18.92
CA ALA A 473 -31.61 12.99 -17.54
C ALA A 473 -32.56 12.28 -16.60
N GLY A 474 -32.08 11.92 -15.42
CA GLY A 474 -32.90 11.23 -14.44
C GLY A 474 -32.28 11.21 -13.04
N ASP A 475 -33.12 10.75 -12.10
CA ASP A 475 -32.72 10.34 -10.78
C ASP A 475 -32.43 8.82 -10.78
N ALA A 476 -31.58 8.36 -9.88
CA ALA A 476 -31.36 6.95 -9.63
C ALA A 476 -31.17 6.70 -8.14
N ALA A 477 -31.83 5.68 -7.63
CA ALA A 477 -31.60 5.15 -6.30
C ALA A 477 -31.10 3.70 -6.43
N ILE A 478 -30.10 3.35 -5.66
CA ILE A 478 -29.57 1.99 -5.59
C ILE A 478 -30.01 1.35 -4.30
N ALA A 479 -30.62 0.18 -4.36
CA ALA A 479 -30.93 -0.66 -3.21
C ALA A 479 -31.19 -2.10 -3.70
N GLY A 480 -30.78 -3.10 -2.92
CA GLY A 480 -31.07 -4.51 -3.22
C GLY A 480 -30.60 -4.95 -4.61
N GLN A 481 -29.41 -4.54 -5.01
CA GLN A 481 -28.82 -4.83 -6.33
C GLN A 481 -29.65 -4.32 -7.51
N ARG A 482 -30.33 -3.20 -7.34
CA ARG A 482 -31.22 -2.61 -8.34
C ARG A 482 -31.09 -1.10 -8.35
N PHE A 483 -31.02 -0.53 -9.54
CA PHE A 483 -31.23 0.88 -9.78
C PHE A 483 -32.72 1.13 -9.96
N THR A 484 -33.28 2.10 -9.29
CA THR A 484 -34.68 2.54 -9.44
C THR A 484 -34.68 4.02 -9.79
N SER A 485 -35.45 4.38 -10.83
CA SER A 485 -35.63 5.77 -11.25
C SER A 485 -37.09 6.12 -11.20
N ARG A 486 -37.41 7.21 -10.53
CA ARG A 486 -38.78 7.74 -10.48
C ARG A 486 -39.10 8.58 -11.71
N LYS A 487 -38.07 9.17 -12.32
CA LYS A 487 -38.17 9.96 -13.52
C LYS A 487 -36.89 9.90 -14.34
N ILE A 488 -37.02 9.43 -15.58
CA ILE A 488 -36.02 9.61 -16.64
C ILE A 488 -36.68 10.38 -17.74
N HIS A 489 -36.08 11.49 -18.13
CA HIS A 489 -36.56 12.37 -19.19
C HIS A 489 -35.60 12.32 -20.38
N ILE A 490 -36.13 12.01 -21.57
CA ILE A 490 -35.39 11.99 -22.83
C ILE A 490 -35.95 13.09 -23.73
N ASP A 491 -35.14 14.06 -24.07
CA ASP A 491 -35.44 15.12 -25.04
C ASP A 491 -34.83 14.73 -26.40
N ALA A 492 -35.68 14.31 -27.32
CA ALA A 492 -35.32 14.02 -28.70
C ALA A 492 -35.99 15.02 -29.64
N PRO A 493 -35.42 15.34 -30.81
CA PRO A 493 -36.00 16.25 -31.79
C PRO A 493 -37.41 15.85 -32.22
N SER A 494 -37.72 14.57 -32.21
CA SER A 494 -39.00 13.98 -32.62
C SER A 494 -40.03 13.87 -31.50
N GLY A 495 -39.63 14.04 -30.22
CA GLY A 495 -40.56 13.92 -29.10
C GLY A 495 -39.86 13.80 -27.76
N ILE A 496 -40.68 13.79 -26.73
CA ILE A 496 -40.23 13.66 -25.35
C ILE A 496 -40.60 12.28 -24.82
N VAL A 497 -39.68 11.59 -24.16
CA VAL A 497 -39.93 10.31 -23.49
C VAL A 497 -39.75 10.48 -21.98
N ASP A 498 -40.78 10.15 -21.23
CA ASP A 498 -40.69 10.06 -19.76
C ASP A 498 -40.78 8.59 -19.33
N LEU A 499 -39.86 8.13 -18.49
CA LEU A 499 -39.76 6.77 -18.01
C LEU A 499 -39.67 6.75 -16.48
N GLN A 500 -40.23 5.69 -15.88
CA GLN A 500 -40.03 5.34 -14.48
C GLN A 500 -39.91 3.83 -14.33
N GLY A 501 -39.04 3.34 -13.44
CA GLY A 501 -38.86 1.90 -13.29
C GLY A 501 -37.54 1.51 -12.69
N SER A 502 -37.07 0.34 -13.07
CA SER A 502 -35.86 -0.22 -12.48
C SER A 502 -35.00 -1.04 -13.44
N LEU A 503 -33.70 -1.07 -13.12
CA LEU A 503 -32.65 -1.85 -13.76
C LEU A 503 -31.93 -2.69 -12.71
N GLY A 504 -31.98 -4.01 -12.82
CA GLY A 504 -31.23 -4.92 -11.95
C GLY A 504 -29.73 -4.97 -12.31
N PHE A 505 -28.89 -5.33 -11.36
CA PHE A 505 -27.45 -5.58 -11.60
C PHE A 505 -27.21 -6.81 -12.49
N ASP A 506 -28.22 -7.67 -12.60
CA ASP A 506 -28.30 -8.79 -13.55
C ASP A 506 -28.67 -8.36 -14.98
N GLY A 507 -28.89 -7.06 -15.19
CA GLY A 507 -29.31 -6.48 -16.46
C GLY A 507 -30.82 -6.53 -16.72
N ALA A 508 -31.64 -7.06 -15.81
CA ALA A 508 -33.09 -7.09 -15.96
C ALA A 508 -33.68 -5.67 -15.92
N ILE A 509 -34.50 -5.34 -16.92
CA ILE A 509 -35.16 -4.03 -17.04
C ILE A 509 -36.67 -4.13 -16.86
N ASN A 510 -37.23 -3.17 -16.16
CA ASN A 510 -38.69 -3.01 -16.01
C ASN A 510 -39.01 -1.52 -15.85
N TYR A 511 -39.32 -0.89 -16.97
CA TYR A 511 -39.73 0.53 -17.00
C TYR A 511 -41.10 0.67 -17.60
N GLN A 512 -41.81 1.66 -17.10
CA GLN A 512 -43.07 2.17 -17.68
C GLN A 512 -42.79 3.57 -18.18
N GLY A 513 -43.35 3.92 -19.33
CA GLY A 513 -43.08 5.22 -19.90
C GLY A 513 -44.15 5.66 -20.87
N GLN A 514 -43.98 6.88 -21.33
CA GLN A 514 -44.80 7.50 -22.35
C GLN A 514 -43.92 8.31 -23.31
N ILE A 515 -44.27 8.30 -24.58
CA ILE A 515 -43.68 9.16 -25.59
C ILE A 515 -44.72 10.23 -25.93
N SER A 516 -44.32 11.49 -25.90
CA SER A 516 -45.10 12.64 -26.27
C SER A 516 -44.55 13.26 -27.55
N PHE A 517 -45.32 13.22 -28.64
CA PHE A 517 -44.94 13.82 -29.92
C PHE A 517 -45.43 15.25 -30.02
N PRO A 518 -44.73 16.14 -30.77
CA PRO A 518 -45.20 17.50 -31.03
C PRO A 518 -46.60 17.54 -31.68
N GLY A 519 -47.33 18.63 -31.46
CA GLY A 519 -48.65 18.83 -32.09
C GLY A 519 -48.55 18.76 -33.62
N GLY A 520 -49.47 18.00 -34.26
CA GLY A 520 -49.46 17.78 -35.70
C GLY A 520 -48.81 16.46 -36.17
N ALA A 521 -48.16 15.70 -35.28
CA ALA A 521 -47.65 14.38 -35.63
C ALA A 521 -48.83 13.43 -35.96
N THR A 522 -48.74 12.77 -37.10
CA THR A 522 -49.67 11.70 -37.52
C THR A 522 -48.95 10.36 -37.40
N PRO A 523 -49.62 9.30 -36.91
CA PRO A 523 -49.03 7.97 -36.89
C PRO A 523 -48.66 7.51 -38.30
N SER A 524 -47.41 7.10 -38.51
CA SER A 524 -46.90 6.54 -39.76
C SER A 524 -46.99 5.02 -39.71
N GLY A 525 -47.96 4.42 -40.35
CA GLY A 525 -48.07 2.97 -40.50
C GLY A 525 -48.90 2.63 -41.70
N SER A 526 -48.43 1.77 -42.58
CA SER A 526 -49.01 1.47 -43.89
C SER A 526 -50.32 0.64 -43.85
N ASN A 527 -50.79 0.20 -42.67
CA ASN A 527 -51.94 -0.72 -42.55
C ASN A 527 -52.97 -0.33 -41.47
N ALA A 528 -53.00 0.91 -41.02
CA ALA A 528 -54.08 1.34 -40.13
C ALA A 528 -55.35 1.65 -40.96
N THR A 529 -56.34 0.79 -40.85
CA THR A 529 -57.68 1.11 -41.33
C THR A 529 -58.11 2.45 -40.72
N GLU A 530 -58.50 3.42 -41.53
CA GLU A 530 -58.72 4.84 -41.17
C GLU A 530 -59.64 5.04 -39.93
N GLY A 531 -60.55 4.08 -39.62
CA GLY A 531 -61.37 4.11 -38.44
C GLY A 531 -60.65 3.86 -37.09
N ILE A 532 -59.70 2.95 -37.03
CA ILE A 532 -58.93 2.62 -35.81
C ILE A 532 -57.91 3.72 -35.53
N ALA A 533 -57.24 4.24 -36.55
CA ALA A 533 -56.28 5.33 -36.39
C ALA A 533 -56.93 6.63 -35.92
N GLY A 534 -58.14 6.96 -36.37
CA GLY A 534 -58.93 8.11 -35.90
C GLY A 534 -59.33 7.98 -34.43
N TYR A 535 -59.79 6.79 -34.03
CA TYR A 535 -60.17 6.49 -32.65
C TYR A 535 -58.98 6.51 -31.68
N LEU A 536 -57.87 5.88 -32.04
CA LEU A 536 -56.62 5.92 -31.27
C LEU A 536 -56.06 7.34 -31.16
N ASN A 537 -56.12 8.14 -32.22
CA ASN A 537 -55.70 9.54 -32.23
C ASN A 537 -56.51 10.41 -31.27
N ALA A 538 -57.82 10.16 -31.16
CA ALA A 538 -58.70 10.89 -30.24
C ALA A 538 -58.48 10.53 -28.77
N ILE A 539 -58.18 9.27 -28.48
CA ILE A 539 -57.94 8.77 -27.11
C ILE A 539 -56.53 9.09 -26.60
N LEU A 540 -55.53 9.09 -27.48
CA LEU A 540 -54.14 9.27 -27.11
C LEU A 540 -53.67 10.74 -27.11
N ARG A 541 -54.52 11.70 -27.52
CA ARG A 541 -54.18 13.12 -27.42
C ARG A 541 -54.49 13.66 -26.02
N ASN A 542 -53.48 14.28 -25.39
CA ASN A 542 -53.71 14.98 -24.13
C ASN A 542 -54.45 16.30 -24.32
N ALA A 543 -54.81 17.00 -23.24
CA ALA A 543 -55.53 18.29 -23.25
C ALA A 543 -54.78 19.39 -24.05
N ALA A 544 -53.50 19.26 -24.32
CA ALA A 544 -52.68 20.15 -25.16
C ALA A 544 -52.60 19.69 -26.63
N GLY A 545 -53.39 18.70 -27.06
CA GLY A 545 -53.42 18.19 -28.43
C GLY A 545 -52.20 17.37 -28.85
N LYS A 546 -51.29 17.02 -27.92
CA LYS A 546 -50.10 16.21 -28.19
C LYS A 546 -50.46 14.73 -28.22
N LEU A 547 -49.93 13.99 -29.20
CA LEU A 547 -50.06 12.54 -29.24
C LEU A 547 -49.17 11.92 -28.15
N VAL A 548 -49.77 11.13 -27.25
CA VAL A 548 -49.08 10.45 -26.15
C VAL A 548 -49.26 8.95 -26.31
N VAL A 549 -48.15 8.21 -26.38
CA VAL A 549 -48.15 6.75 -26.54
C VAL A 549 -47.53 6.12 -25.27
N PRO A 550 -48.35 5.48 -24.43
CA PRO A 550 -47.84 4.76 -23.26
C PRO A 550 -47.21 3.42 -23.68
N PHE A 551 -46.10 3.02 -23.04
CA PHE A 551 -45.42 1.75 -23.29
C PHE A 551 -44.78 1.20 -22.01
N THR A 552 -44.42 -0.07 -22.06
CA THR A 552 -43.61 -0.76 -21.03
C THR A 552 -42.35 -1.31 -21.68
N LEU A 553 -41.21 -1.08 -21.04
CA LEU A 553 -39.92 -1.61 -21.44
C LEU A 553 -39.54 -2.73 -20.48
N ARG A 554 -39.39 -3.95 -20.99
CA ARG A 554 -39.03 -5.17 -20.24
C ARG A 554 -37.91 -5.94 -20.90
N GLY A 555 -37.49 -7.05 -20.27
CA GLY A 555 -36.40 -7.92 -20.77
C GLY A 555 -35.07 -7.61 -20.10
N THR A 556 -34.03 -7.55 -20.87
CA THR A 556 -32.68 -7.23 -20.39
C THR A 556 -32.08 -6.04 -21.16
N LEU A 557 -31.05 -5.41 -20.60
CA LEU A 557 -30.29 -4.36 -21.30
C LEU A 557 -29.74 -4.82 -22.66
N ALA A 558 -29.36 -6.11 -22.79
CA ALA A 558 -28.89 -6.66 -24.04
C ALA A 558 -30.03 -6.86 -25.06
N GLN A 559 -31.24 -7.22 -24.60
CA GLN A 559 -32.40 -7.52 -25.40
C GLN A 559 -33.63 -6.83 -24.81
N PRO A 560 -33.75 -5.51 -24.97
CA PRO A 560 -34.91 -4.76 -24.50
C PRO A 560 -36.13 -5.06 -25.37
N GLN A 561 -37.30 -5.17 -24.75
CA GLN A 561 -38.60 -5.38 -25.41
C GLN A 561 -39.53 -4.24 -25.07
N VAL A 562 -39.98 -3.52 -26.06
CA VAL A 562 -41.01 -2.50 -25.93
C VAL A 562 -42.37 -3.13 -26.17
N LEU A 563 -43.24 -3.04 -25.17
CA LEU A 563 -44.58 -3.59 -25.19
C LEU A 563 -45.61 -2.45 -25.06
N PRO A 564 -46.76 -2.52 -25.76
CA PRO A 564 -47.83 -1.55 -25.54
C PRO A 564 -48.33 -1.65 -24.09
N SER A 565 -48.46 -0.52 -23.42
CA SER A 565 -49.14 -0.46 -22.13
C SER A 565 -50.63 -0.34 -22.37
N GLN A 566 -51.43 -1.22 -21.75
CA GLN A 566 -52.89 -0.97 -21.72
C GLN A 566 -53.13 0.34 -20.96
N ALA A 567 -53.71 1.33 -21.63
CA ALA A 567 -54.16 2.53 -20.97
C ALA A 567 -55.03 2.10 -19.79
N ALA A 568 -54.62 2.48 -18.57
CA ALA A 568 -55.48 2.28 -17.41
C ALA A 568 -56.80 2.98 -17.73
N SER A 569 -57.85 2.17 -17.94
CA SER A 569 -59.22 2.68 -18.14
C SER A 569 -59.47 3.64 -17.00
N ALA A 570 -59.67 4.91 -17.35
CA ALA A 570 -59.98 5.97 -16.42
C ALA A 570 -61.15 5.49 -15.54
N ARG A 571 -60.87 5.28 -14.25
CA ARG A 571 -61.94 5.16 -13.27
C ARG A 571 -62.69 6.47 -13.27
N ARG A 572 -63.93 6.41 -13.71
CA ARG A 572 -64.96 7.45 -13.54
C ARG A 572 -65.15 7.79 -12.07
#